data_5dd8ba8107b55aa1f49e8045590d8feb
#
_entry.id   5dd8ba8107b55aa1f49e8045590d8feb
#
_cell.length_a   1.000
_cell.length_b   1.000
_cell.length_c   1.000
_cell.angle_alpha   90.00
_cell.angle_beta   90.00
_cell.angle_gamma   90.00
#
_symmetry.space_group_name_H-M   'P 1'
#
loop_
_entity.id
_entity.type
_entity.pdbx_description
1 polymer ?
#
loop_
_entity_poly.entity_id
_entity_poly.type
_entity_poly.pdbx_seq_one_letter_code
_entity_poly.pdbx_strand_id
1 'polypeptide(L)'
;PAVKAAFKYYGIDSPLIITCFGDLPGGAGLGSSSAFCVGILKALQTHFAVPKPDSVLSVASEAISFERHMIPETVGFQDQIFAAVGGLNYITFGRLGTSIQRLQLSKERRQELEQSLVLVFVGNIRDAHVMAKKQVAAIPKNADILTDLVELAKAGKDILLNPNYPLSLLGEMLRKAWIAKTL
;
A
#
# COMPACT_ATOMS: atom_id res chain seq x y z
N PRO A 1 -3.12 -13.89 13.91
CA PRO A 1 -4.19 -12.98 14.33
C PRO A 1 -5.18 -12.68 13.20
N ALA A 2 -4.72 -12.25 12.00
CA ALA A 2 -5.58 -11.83 10.90
C ALA A 2 -6.54 -12.92 10.38
N VAL A 3 -6.11 -14.17 10.24
CA VAL A 3 -6.98 -15.29 9.82
C VAL A 3 -8.14 -15.48 10.79
N LYS A 4 -7.85 -15.56 12.10
CA LYS A 4 -8.88 -15.69 13.13
C LYS A 4 -9.85 -14.52 13.15
N ALA A 5 -9.32 -13.30 12.94
CA ALA A 5 -10.12 -12.10 12.82
C ALA A 5 -11.03 -12.14 11.59
N ALA A 6 -10.55 -12.62 10.44
CA ALA A 6 -11.33 -12.73 9.20
C ALA A 6 -12.47 -13.76 9.32
N PHE A 7 -12.23 -14.88 9.97
CA PHE A 7 -13.28 -15.87 10.29
C PHE A 7 -14.38 -15.25 11.16
N LYS A 8 -13.98 -14.54 12.22
CA LYS A 8 -14.93 -13.82 13.08
C LYS A 8 -15.70 -12.75 12.32
N TYR A 9 -15.01 -12.03 11.42
CA TYR A 9 -15.60 -10.95 10.62
C TYR A 9 -16.73 -11.44 9.72
N TYR A 10 -16.56 -12.63 9.13
CA TYR A 10 -17.57 -13.25 8.27
C TYR A 10 -18.49 -14.25 8.98
N GLY A 11 -18.33 -14.49 10.30
CA GLY A 11 -19.11 -15.48 11.05
C GLY A 11 -18.89 -16.90 10.57
N ILE A 12 -17.67 -17.24 10.16
CA ILE A 12 -17.30 -18.55 9.62
C ILE A 12 -16.85 -19.46 10.76
N ASP A 13 -17.58 -20.56 10.99
CA ASP A 13 -17.25 -21.60 12.00
C ASP A 13 -16.72 -22.90 11.38
N SER A 14 -16.69 -22.98 10.05
CA SER A 14 -16.24 -24.19 9.34
C SER A 14 -14.73 -24.36 9.47
N PRO A 15 -14.22 -25.60 9.70
CA PRO A 15 -12.81 -25.86 9.70
C PRO A 15 -12.22 -25.70 8.31
N LEU A 16 -11.09 -25.01 8.21
CA LEU A 16 -10.42 -24.73 6.94
C LEU A 16 -8.90 -24.73 7.14
N ILE A 17 -8.19 -25.34 6.19
CA ILE A 17 -6.73 -25.25 6.10
C ILE A 17 -6.41 -24.13 5.11
N ILE A 18 -5.65 -23.14 5.57
CA ILE A 18 -5.18 -22.03 4.76
C ILE A 18 -3.67 -22.10 4.65
N THR A 19 -3.17 -22.21 3.42
CA THR A 19 -1.75 -22.20 3.14
C THR A 19 -1.40 -20.93 2.36
N CYS A 20 -0.40 -20.19 2.85
CA CYS A 20 0.06 -18.95 2.22
C CYS A 20 1.52 -19.10 1.83
N PHE A 21 1.84 -18.67 0.62
CA PHE A 21 3.20 -18.61 0.10
C PHE A 21 3.52 -17.16 -0.28
N GLY A 22 4.78 -16.79 -0.12
CA GLY A 22 5.27 -15.47 -0.52
C GLY A 22 6.73 -15.57 -0.91
N ASP A 23 7.10 -14.91 -2.00
CA ASP A 23 8.47 -14.87 -2.50
C ASP A 23 9.36 -13.92 -1.68
N LEU A 24 8.75 -13.02 -0.92
CA LEU A 24 9.45 -12.01 -0.13
C LEU A 24 9.22 -12.24 1.37
N PRO A 25 10.25 -11.99 2.22
CA PRO A 25 10.10 -12.14 3.67
C PRO A 25 9.06 -11.16 4.23
N GLY A 26 8.27 -11.64 5.20
CA GLY A 26 7.37 -10.77 5.95
C GLY A 26 8.13 -9.68 6.71
N GLY A 27 7.51 -8.52 6.89
CA GLY A 27 8.15 -7.39 7.60
C GLY A 27 9.18 -6.60 6.79
N ALA A 28 9.30 -6.88 5.48
CA ALA A 28 10.22 -6.17 4.58
C ALA A 28 9.79 -4.73 4.22
N GLY A 29 8.68 -4.23 4.77
CA GLY A 29 8.18 -2.87 4.49
C GLY A 29 7.50 -2.72 3.13
N LEU A 30 7.08 -3.83 2.51
CA LEU A 30 6.45 -3.87 1.19
C LEU A 30 4.92 -4.03 1.25
N GLY A 31 4.28 -3.69 2.37
CA GLY A 31 2.83 -3.79 2.53
C GLY A 31 2.30 -5.24 2.61
N SER A 32 3.15 -6.21 2.95
CA SER A 32 2.78 -7.64 2.96
C SER A 32 1.64 -7.97 3.92
N SER A 33 1.50 -7.26 5.04
CA SER A 33 0.40 -7.44 5.99
C SER A 33 -0.94 -7.10 5.35
N SER A 34 -1.05 -5.92 4.75
CA SER A 34 -2.28 -5.46 4.09
C SER A 34 -2.59 -6.27 2.83
N ALA A 35 -1.56 -6.67 2.06
CA ALA A 35 -1.73 -7.57 0.93
C ALA A 35 -2.30 -8.93 1.38
N PHE A 36 -1.81 -9.46 2.51
CA PHE A 36 -2.36 -10.66 3.12
C PHE A 36 -3.82 -10.48 3.54
N CYS A 37 -4.18 -9.35 4.16
CA CYS A 37 -5.55 -9.06 4.57
C CYS A 37 -6.50 -8.98 3.36
N VAL A 38 -6.11 -8.27 2.30
CA VAL A 38 -6.88 -8.23 1.04
C VAL A 38 -7.05 -9.64 0.46
N GLY A 39 -5.97 -10.41 0.42
CA GLY A 39 -5.98 -11.77 -0.13
C GLY A 39 -6.88 -12.73 0.65
N ILE A 40 -6.78 -12.75 2.00
CA ILE A 40 -7.58 -13.65 2.84
C ILE A 40 -9.07 -13.29 2.78
N LEU A 41 -9.43 -12.02 2.83
CA LEU A 41 -10.83 -11.60 2.72
C LEU A 41 -11.41 -12.05 1.38
N LYS A 42 -10.70 -11.81 0.28
CA LYS A 42 -11.14 -12.22 -1.05
C LYS A 42 -11.23 -13.74 -1.24
N ALA A 43 -10.29 -14.49 -0.65
CA ALA A 43 -10.31 -15.95 -0.67
C ALA A 43 -11.54 -16.50 0.09
N LEU A 44 -11.80 -16.00 1.29
CA LEU A 44 -12.96 -16.41 2.09
C LEU A 44 -14.29 -16.03 1.43
N GLN A 45 -14.40 -14.82 0.88
CA GLN A 45 -15.58 -14.39 0.11
C GLN A 45 -15.85 -15.34 -1.07
N THR A 46 -14.79 -15.77 -1.75
CA THR A 46 -14.95 -16.67 -2.90
C THR A 46 -15.33 -18.07 -2.46
N HIS A 47 -14.70 -18.60 -1.41
CA HIS A 47 -14.89 -19.95 -0.93
C HIS A 47 -16.28 -20.15 -0.30
N PHE A 48 -16.73 -19.20 0.49
CA PHE A 48 -18.01 -19.28 1.21
C PHE A 48 -19.15 -18.54 0.51
N ALA A 49 -18.95 -18.10 -0.72
CA ALA A 49 -19.94 -17.35 -1.50
C ALA A 49 -20.53 -16.14 -0.75
N VAL A 50 -19.71 -15.50 0.11
CA VAL A 50 -20.08 -14.26 0.79
C VAL A 50 -20.29 -13.16 -0.26
N PRO A 51 -21.27 -12.26 -0.07
CA PRO A 51 -21.45 -11.13 -0.99
C PRO A 51 -20.14 -10.39 -1.25
N LYS A 52 -19.81 -10.21 -2.54
CA LYS A 52 -18.57 -9.57 -2.94
C LYS A 52 -18.78 -8.07 -3.08
N PRO A 53 -17.77 -7.26 -2.74
CA PRO A 53 -17.80 -5.84 -3.07
C PRO A 53 -17.94 -5.62 -4.58
N ASP A 54 -18.75 -4.64 -4.97
CA ASP A 54 -19.09 -4.35 -6.37
C ASP A 54 -17.93 -3.77 -7.18
N SER A 55 -16.89 -3.31 -6.52
CA SER A 55 -15.73 -2.67 -7.16
C SER A 55 -14.43 -2.96 -6.44
N VAL A 56 -13.31 -2.73 -7.14
CA VAL A 56 -11.97 -2.86 -6.57
C VAL A 56 -11.75 -1.89 -5.40
N LEU A 57 -12.35 -0.70 -5.46
CA LEU A 57 -12.32 0.27 -4.34
C LEU A 57 -13.09 -0.24 -3.13
N SER A 58 -14.21 -0.94 -3.35
CA SER A 58 -14.98 -1.56 -2.27
C SER A 58 -14.18 -2.67 -1.59
N VAL A 59 -13.41 -3.46 -2.34
CA VAL A 59 -12.47 -4.46 -1.79
C VAL A 59 -11.41 -3.78 -0.90
N ALA A 60 -10.82 -2.70 -1.38
CA ALA A 60 -9.82 -1.95 -0.61
C ALA A 60 -10.44 -1.34 0.66
N SER A 61 -11.63 -0.75 0.56
CA SER A 61 -12.36 -0.15 1.68
C SER A 61 -12.72 -1.18 2.74
N GLU A 62 -13.14 -2.37 2.31
CA GLU A 62 -13.45 -3.48 3.23
C GLU A 62 -12.18 -3.94 3.96
N ALA A 63 -11.05 -4.11 3.25
CA ALA A 63 -9.78 -4.48 3.85
C ALA A 63 -9.28 -3.43 4.85
N ILE A 64 -9.42 -2.14 4.53
CA ILE A 64 -9.11 -1.03 5.45
C ILE A 64 -10.00 -1.09 6.69
N SER A 65 -11.31 -1.27 6.51
CA SER A 65 -12.25 -1.41 7.62
C SER A 65 -11.92 -2.61 8.49
N PHE A 66 -11.66 -3.75 7.86
CA PHE A 66 -11.26 -4.97 8.55
C PHE A 66 -10.00 -4.79 9.39
N GLU A 67 -8.91 -4.27 8.82
CA GLU A 67 -7.66 -4.06 9.55
C GLU A 67 -7.85 -3.10 10.73
N ARG A 68 -8.58 -2.01 10.53
CA ARG A 68 -8.77 -0.97 11.57
C ARG A 68 -9.67 -1.41 12.72
N HIS A 69 -10.66 -2.26 12.48
CA HIS A 69 -11.63 -2.63 13.49
C HIS A 69 -11.41 -4.03 14.07
N MET A 70 -10.79 -4.92 13.30
CA MET A 70 -10.60 -6.32 13.70
C MET A 70 -9.18 -6.65 14.12
N ILE A 71 -8.21 -5.81 13.75
CA ILE A 71 -6.79 -5.98 14.11
C ILE A 71 -6.38 -4.78 14.97
N PRO A 72 -5.80 -4.98 16.17
CA PRO A 72 -5.46 -3.89 17.09
C PRO A 72 -4.17 -3.17 16.69
N GLU A 73 -4.06 -2.79 15.42
CA GLU A 73 -2.88 -2.15 14.84
C GLU A 73 -3.25 -0.81 14.20
N THR A 74 -2.33 0.17 14.27
CA THR A 74 -2.48 1.42 13.53
C THR A 74 -2.03 1.22 12.10
N VAL A 75 -2.99 1.28 11.16
CA VAL A 75 -2.72 1.09 9.73
C VAL A 75 -3.15 2.32 8.93
N GLY A 76 -2.43 2.57 7.83
CA GLY A 76 -2.82 3.56 6.83
C GLY A 76 -3.92 3.05 5.89
N PHE A 77 -4.06 3.72 4.75
CA PHE A 77 -5.02 3.34 3.69
C PHE A 77 -4.34 2.91 2.39
N GLN A 78 -3.02 3.13 2.29
CA GLN A 78 -2.29 3.02 1.03
C GLN A 78 -2.12 1.58 0.58
N ASP A 79 -1.63 0.73 1.46
CA ASP A 79 -1.18 -0.61 1.11
C ASP A 79 -2.34 -1.52 0.70
N GLN A 80 -3.51 -1.38 1.35
CA GLN A 80 -4.72 -2.11 0.99
C GLN A 80 -5.22 -1.73 -0.41
N ILE A 81 -5.13 -0.42 -0.75
CA ILE A 81 -5.52 0.05 -2.07
C ILE A 81 -4.60 -0.52 -3.15
N PHE A 82 -3.28 -0.45 -2.94
CA PHE A 82 -2.33 -1.02 -3.89
C PHE A 82 -2.49 -2.53 -4.04
N ALA A 83 -2.72 -3.25 -2.95
CA ALA A 83 -2.94 -4.69 -2.98
C ALA A 83 -4.23 -5.08 -3.74
N ALA A 84 -5.29 -4.28 -3.58
CA ALA A 84 -6.57 -4.52 -4.26
C ALA A 84 -6.55 -4.14 -5.73
N VAL A 85 -5.98 -2.97 -6.07
CA VAL A 85 -6.00 -2.39 -7.42
C VAL A 85 -4.93 -3.00 -8.32
N GLY A 86 -3.74 -3.24 -7.77
CA GLY A 86 -2.56 -3.69 -8.53
C GLY A 86 -2.07 -2.69 -9.57
N GLY A 87 -0.89 -2.95 -10.12
CA GLY A 87 -0.26 -2.11 -11.13
C GLY A 87 0.34 -0.81 -10.59
N LEU A 88 0.67 0.11 -11.49
CA LEU A 88 1.25 1.40 -11.16
C LEU A 88 0.17 2.46 -11.07
N ASN A 89 0.01 3.10 -9.91
CA ASN A 89 -1.05 4.05 -9.67
C ASN A 89 -0.54 5.30 -8.97
N TYR A 90 -1.19 6.43 -9.26
CA TYR A 90 -1.12 7.64 -8.47
C TYR A 90 -2.41 7.77 -7.65
N ILE A 91 -2.27 7.75 -6.32
CA ILE A 91 -3.41 7.76 -5.41
C ILE A 91 -3.42 9.07 -4.64
N THR A 92 -4.56 9.73 -4.60
CA THR A 92 -4.77 10.93 -3.79
C THR A 92 -5.82 10.67 -2.71
N PHE A 93 -5.48 11.08 -1.51
CA PHE A 93 -6.37 11.03 -0.35
C PHE A 93 -6.84 12.45 -0.04
N GLY A 94 -8.13 12.67 -0.07
CA GLY A 94 -8.72 13.99 0.17
C GLY A 94 -9.97 13.92 1.04
N ARG A 95 -10.48 15.08 1.43
CA ARG A 95 -11.72 15.19 2.23
C ARG A 95 -12.93 14.56 1.54
N LEU A 96 -12.96 14.57 0.21
CA LEU A 96 -14.04 14.01 -0.60
C LEU A 96 -13.84 12.52 -0.91
N GLY A 97 -12.81 11.89 -0.37
CA GLY A 97 -12.51 10.48 -0.58
C GLY A 97 -11.15 10.24 -1.24
N THR A 98 -10.99 9.03 -1.76
CA THR A 98 -9.78 8.56 -2.43
C THR A 98 -9.98 8.55 -3.93
N SER A 99 -9.02 9.09 -4.67
CA SER A 99 -8.97 9.02 -6.14
C SER A 99 -7.78 8.18 -6.57
N ILE A 100 -7.97 7.31 -7.56
CA ILE A 100 -6.94 6.44 -8.11
C ILE A 100 -6.81 6.71 -9.60
N GLN A 101 -5.63 7.13 -9.99
CA GLN A 101 -5.24 7.29 -11.38
C GLN A 101 -4.25 6.19 -11.76
N ARG A 102 -4.65 5.25 -12.61
CA ARG A 102 -3.73 4.26 -13.15
C ARG A 102 -2.75 4.93 -14.11
N LEU A 103 -1.45 4.75 -13.88
CA LEU A 103 -0.41 5.29 -14.74
C LEU A 103 -0.11 4.27 -15.84
N GLN A 104 -0.39 4.67 -17.08
CA GLN A 104 -0.09 3.85 -18.26
C GLN A 104 1.24 4.31 -18.85
N LEU A 105 2.29 3.54 -18.63
CA LEU A 105 3.61 3.77 -19.22
C LEU A 105 3.69 3.04 -20.57
N SER A 106 4.46 3.61 -21.52
CA SER A 106 4.86 2.86 -22.71
C SER A 106 5.66 1.63 -22.30
N LYS A 107 5.78 0.66 -23.22
CA LYS A 107 6.56 -0.56 -22.97
C LYS A 107 8.02 -0.22 -22.66
N GLU A 108 8.59 0.70 -23.43
CA GLU A 108 9.96 1.18 -23.31
C GLU A 108 10.18 1.86 -21.95
N ARG A 109 9.26 2.76 -21.57
CA ARG A 109 9.34 3.49 -20.28
C ARG A 109 9.21 2.56 -19.08
N ARG A 110 8.36 1.54 -19.19
CA ARG A 110 8.25 0.50 -18.16
C ARG A 110 9.55 -0.29 -18.03
N GLN A 111 10.11 -0.72 -19.13
CA GLN A 111 11.37 -1.47 -19.15
C GLN A 111 12.53 -0.65 -18.60
N GLU A 112 12.62 0.62 -18.96
CA GLU A 112 13.60 1.56 -18.40
C GLU A 112 13.46 1.69 -16.89
N LEU A 113 12.21 1.82 -16.37
CA LEU A 113 11.94 1.87 -14.94
C LEU A 113 12.37 0.57 -14.24
N GLU A 114 11.97 -0.58 -14.75
CA GLU A 114 12.31 -1.89 -14.19
C GLU A 114 13.83 -2.10 -14.12
N GLN A 115 14.58 -1.68 -15.14
CA GLN A 115 16.05 -1.77 -15.17
C GLN A 115 16.74 -0.76 -14.26
N SER A 116 16.05 0.33 -13.90
CA SER A 116 16.60 1.40 -13.05
C SER A 116 16.38 1.17 -11.55
N LEU A 117 15.57 0.18 -11.19
CA LEU A 117 15.22 -0.10 -9.81
C LEU A 117 15.93 -1.34 -9.29
N VAL A 118 16.46 -1.25 -8.06
CA VAL A 118 17.03 -2.38 -7.33
C VAL A 118 16.36 -2.48 -5.98
N LEU A 119 15.86 -3.67 -5.65
CA LEU A 119 15.32 -3.98 -4.33
C LEU A 119 16.43 -4.57 -3.46
N VAL A 120 16.73 -3.89 -2.34
CA VAL A 120 17.76 -4.35 -1.39
C VAL A 120 17.11 -4.61 -0.02
N PHE A 121 17.25 -5.83 0.47
CA PHE A 121 16.82 -6.16 1.82
C PHE A 121 17.91 -5.74 2.82
N VAL A 122 17.57 -4.83 3.73
CA VAL A 122 18.51 -4.24 4.70
C VAL A 122 18.56 -4.96 6.06
N GLY A 123 17.89 -6.12 6.18
CA GLY A 123 17.98 -7.00 7.36
C GLY A 123 17.20 -6.54 8.62
N ASN A 124 16.61 -5.36 8.63
CA ASN A 124 15.87 -4.85 9.78
C ASN A 124 14.36 -5.08 9.63
N ILE A 125 13.83 -5.98 10.45
CA ILE A 125 12.38 -6.11 10.62
C ILE A 125 11.96 -5.04 11.64
N ARG A 126 11.22 -4.03 11.18
CA ARG A 126 10.66 -2.99 12.05
C ARG A 126 9.18 -3.27 12.28
N ASP A 127 8.73 -2.99 13.50
CA ASP A 127 7.30 -2.98 13.80
C ASP A 127 6.66 -1.76 13.14
N ALA A 128 5.95 -2.01 12.03
CA ALA A 128 5.29 -0.96 11.24
C ALA A 128 4.24 -0.20 12.06
N HIS A 129 3.58 -0.88 13.00
CA HIS A 129 2.58 -0.28 13.87
C HIS A 129 3.17 0.78 14.82
N VAL A 130 4.33 0.50 15.41
CA VAL A 130 5.04 1.47 16.28
C VAL A 130 5.46 2.68 15.47
N MET A 131 5.95 2.48 14.25
CA MET A 131 6.34 3.57 13.36
C MET A 131 5.15 4.41 12.92
N ALA A 132 4.03 3.77 12.56
CA ALA A 132 2.80 4.46 12.18
C ALA A 132 2.25 5.34 13.33
N LYS A 133 2.25 4.85 14.56
CA LYS A 133 1.86 5.66 15.73
C LYS A 133 2.71 6.91 15.90
N LYS A 134 4.04 6.78 15.77
CA LYS A 134 4.95 7.93 15.85
C LYS A 134 4.70 8.94 14.74
N GLN A 135 4.48 8.47 13.51
CA GLN A 135 4.16 9.35 12.37
C GLN A 135 2.86 10.11 12.60
N VAL A 136 1.79 9.43 13.03
CA VAL A 136 0.49 10.08 13.32
C VAL A 136 0.64 11.16 14.40
N ALA A 137 1.38 10.88 15.47
CA ALA A 137 1.63 11.85 16.55
C ALA A 137 2.46 13.07 16.07
N ALA A 138 3.28 12.91 15.06
CA ALA A 138 4.11 13.97 14.50
C ALA A 138 3.41 14.83 13.43
N ILE A 139 2.25 14.42 12.87
CA ILE A 139 1.53 15.13 11.81
C ILE A 139 1.34 16.63 12.11
N PRO A 140 0.87 17.07 13.31
CA PRO A 140 0.64 18.49 13.56
C PRO A 140 1.90 19.35 13.50
N LYS A 141 3.07 18.75 13.75
CA LYS A 141 4.37 19.45 13.74
C LYS A 141 5.03 19.45 12.36
N ASN A 142 4.62 18.55 11.47
CA ASN A 142 5.28 18.26 10.20
C ASN A 142 4.40 18.60 8.98
N ALA A 143 3.46 19.55 9.13
CA ALA A 143 2.52 19.90 8.06
C ALA A 143 3.23 20.36 6.77
N ASP A 144 4.29 21.15 6.89
CA ASP A 144 5.06 21.63 5.73
C ASP A 144 5.79 20.47 5.05
N ILE A 145 6.40 19.58 5.81
CA ILE A 145 7.05 18.37 5.29
C ILE A 145 6.06 17.49 4.52
N LEU A 146 4.84 17.34 5.05
CA LEU A 146 3.80 16.58 4.37
C LEU A 146 3.37 17.23 3.05
N THR A 147 3.33 18.56 3.01
CA THR A 147 3.06 19.31 1.77
C THR A 147 4.16 19.08 0.75
N ASP A 148 5.42 19.15 1.15
CA ASP A 148 6.57 18.88 0.28
C ASP A 148 6.53 17.45 -0.28
N LEU A 149 6.18 16.46 0.56
CA LEU A 149 6.02 15.08 0.11
C LEU A 149 4.91 14.90 -0.94
N VAL A 150 3.82 15.66 -0.83
CA VAL A 150 2.75 15.67 -1.84
C VAL A 150 3.26 16.25 -3.16
N GLU A 151 4.00 17.34 -3.13
CA GLU A 151 4.58 17.93 -4.36
C GLU A 151 5.63 17.00 -4.99
N LEU A 152 6.47 16.34 -4.19
CA LEU A 152 7.40 15.32 -4.69
C LEU A 152 6.66 14.14 -5.36
N ALA A 153 5.54 13.71 -4.80
CA ALA A 153 4.73 12.65 -5.40
C ALA A 153 4.10 13.06 -6.75
N LYS A 154 3.64 14.32 -6.86
CA LYS A 154 3.14 14.89 -8.13
C LYS A 154 4.26 14.94 -9.17
N ALA A 155 5.43 15.47 -8.81
CA ALA A 155 6.57 15.53 -9.68
C ALA A 155 7.01 14.13 -10.15
N GLY A 156 7.03 13.16 -9.24
CA GLY A 156 7.34 11.75 -9.58
C GLY A 156 6.37 11.17 -10.60
N LYS A 157 5.06 11.45 -10.47
CA LYS A 157 4.06 11.06 -11.47
C LYS A 157 4.36 11.68 -12.84
N ASP A 158 4.66 12.97 -12.88
CA ASP A 158 4.91 13.69 -14.14
C ASP A 158 6.19 13.19 -14.83
N ILE A 159 7.24 12.91 -14.05
CA ILE A 159 8.47 12.27 -14.55
C ILE A 159 8.18 10.90 -15.17
N LEU A 160 7.36 10.08 -14.52
CA LEU A 160 7.01 8.75 -15.02
C LEU A 160 6.22 8.82 -16.34
N LEU A 161 5.30 9.76 -16.46
CA LEU A 161 4.40 9.87 -17.63
C LEU A 161 5.05 10.58 -18.82
N ASN A 162 6.03 11.45 -18.60
CA ASN A 162 6.68 12.21 -19.67
C ASN A 162 7.99 11.54 -20.10
N PRO A 163 8.06 10.97 -21.32
CA PRO A 163 9.26 10.31 -21.81
C PRO A 163 10.48 11.24 -22.00
N ASN A 164 10.25 12.55 -22.05
CA ASN A 164 11.35 13.53 -22.19
C ASN A 164 12.09 13.79 -20.85
N TYR A 165 11.53 13.35 -19.72
CA TYR A 165 12.23 13.44 -18.46
C TYR A 165 13.09 12.19 -18.21
N PRO A 166 14.38 12.33 -17.91
CA PRO A 166 15.21 11.19 -17.54
C PRO A 166 14.75 10.60 -16.21
N LEU A 167 14.74 9.26 -16.10
CA LEU A 167 14.33 8.57 -14.85
C LEU A 167 15.25 8.84 -13.66
N SER A 168 16.46 9.34 -13.89
CA SER A 168 17.35 9.81 -12.81
C SER A 168 16.69 10.88 -11.93
N LEU A 169 15.81 11.72 -12.50
CA LEU A 169 15.02 12.69 -11.72
C LEU A 169 14.09 12.01 -10.70
N LEU A 170 13.55 10.83 -11.02
CA LEU A 170 12.75 10.06 -10.04
C LEU A 170 13.61 9.66 -8.84
N GLY A 171 14.87 9.23 -9.08
CA GLY A 171 15.84 8.95 -8.01
C GLY A 171 16.11 10.16 -7.12
N GLU A 172 16.21 11.36 -7.72
CA GLU A 172 16.34 12.60 -6.94
C GLU A 172 15.08 12.89 -6.09
N MET A 173 13.87 12.67 -6.62
CA MET A 173 12.64 12.83 -5.85
C MET A 173 12.57 11.84 -4.69
N LEU A 174 12.93 10.58 -4.91
CA LEU A 174 13.02 9.56 -3.85
C LEU A 174 14.02 9.96 -2.76
N ARG A 175 15.20 10.48 -3.14
CA ARG A 175 16.20 10.98 -2.20
C ARG A 175 15.67 12.16 -1.37
N LYS A 176 15.03 13.13 -2.02
CA LYS A 176 14.41 14.28 -1.33
C LYS A 176 13.32 13.82 -0.36
N ALA A 177 12.45 12.90 -0.77
CA ALA A 177 11.40 12.33 0.09
C ALA A 177 11.99 11.56 1.28
N TRP A 178 13.10 10.87 1.09
CA TRP A 178 13.82 10.21 2.19
C TRP A 178 14.34 11.22 3.22
N ILE A 179 15.03 12.26 2.75
CA ILE A 179 15.55 13.34 3.63
C ILE A 179 14.40 13.98 4.41
N ALA A 180 13.31 14.35 3.74
CA ALA A 180 12.14 14.95 4.39
C ALA A 180 11.52 14.05 5.49
N LYS A 181 11.59 12.72 5.34
CA LYS A 181 11.08 11.78 6.34
C LYS A 181 12.03 11.52 7.52
N THR A 182 13.29 11.91 7.40
CA THR A 182 14.31 11.70 8.45
C THR A 182 14.54 12.93 9.32
N LEU A 183 13.97 14.07 8.96
CA LEU A 183 13.92 15.30 9.77
C LEU A 183 12.74 15.24 10.75
#